data_037e0d9f387198a17b492f59700b495a
#
_entry.id   037e0d9f387198a17b492f59700b495a
#
_cell.length_a   1.000
_cell.length_b   1.000
_cell.length_c   1.000
_cell.angle_alpha   90.00
_cell.angle_beta   90.00
_cell.angle_gamma   90.00
#
_symmetry.space_group_name_H-M   'P 1'
#
loop_
_entity.id
_entity.type
_entity.pdbx_description
1 polymer ?
#
loop_
_entity_poly.entity_id
_entity_poly.type
_entity_poly.pdbx_seq_one_letter_code
_entity_poly.pdbx_strand_id
1 'polypeptide(L)'
;KLFLVTNLNAPNKKVVTVDAANPTPDNWVDLIPETKNVLNLTKGGDTFFANYMVDAISKVKQYNKKGELIREIALPGVGTARGFGGKKDQTTLYYSFTNYTTPGTTYTFDVSTGESGVYRKSAIDFNSDDYTSEQVFYTSKDGTKIPMVITYKTGIKLDGSNPTILYGYGGFNISLTPSFSPINAVWLEQGGVYAVANIRGGGEYGKDWHNAGTKLQKQNVFDDFIAAAEYLKDKKYTSKKRLALRGGSNGGLLVGAVMTQRPDLFQVALPAVGVLDMLRYHTFTAGAGWAYDYGTSEQSKEMFEYIKGYSPLHNVKAGVEYPATMITTGDHDDRVVPSHSFKFAAELQAKQTGNNPTLIRIETNAGHGAGTPTSKTIEQYADIFGFTLYNMGVESL
;
A
#
# COMPACT_ATOMS: atom_id res chain seq x y z
N LYS A 1 28.89 -6.00 -23.89
CA LYS A 1 27.99 -4.96 -23.41
C LYS A 1 27.10 -5.53 -22.33
N LEU A 2 26.90 -4.80 -21.25
CA LEU A 2 25.94 -5.08 -20.19
C LEU A 2 24.71 -4.18 -20.37
N PHE A 3 23.58 -4.63 -19.85
CA PHE A 3 22.36 -3.84 -19.74
C PHE A 3 22.10 -3.57 -18.26
N LEU A 4 21.93 -2.32 -17.90
CA LEU A 4 21.76 -1.89 -16.52
C LEU A 4 20.48 -1.05 -16.40
N VAL A 5 19.66 -1.35 -15.40
CA VAL A 5 18.57 -0.47 -14.96
C VAL A 5 19.14 0.44 -13.88
N THR A 6 19.00 1.74 -14.06
CA THR A 6 19.57 2.73 -13.12
C THR A 6 18.58 3.85 -12.83
N ASN A 7 18.68 4.42 -11.63
CA ASN A 7 18.02 5.66 -11.25
C ASN A 7 19.00 6.85 -11.16
N LEU A 8 20.25 6.67 -11.61
CA LEU A 8 21.23 7.75 -11.66
C LEU A 8 20.76 8.82 -12.67
N ASN A 9 20.50 10.03 -12.18
CA ASN A 9 19.91 11.13 -12.93
C ASN A 9 18.63 10.73 -13.69
N ALA A 10 17.85 9.79 -13.11
CA ALA A 10 16.61 9.26 -13.66
C ALA A 10 15.72 8.70 -12.54
N PRO A 11 15.02 9.57 -11.75
CA PRO A 11 14.21 9.18 -10.58
C PRO A 11 13.25 8.02 -10.85
N ASN A 12 12.68 7.94 -12.08
CA ASN A 12 11.76 6.89 -12.50
C ASN A 12 12.44 5.70 -13.20
N LYS A 13 13.76 5.70 -13.21
CA LYS A 13 14.63 4.70 -13.83
C LYS A 13 14.66 4.74 -15.36
N LYS A 14 15.81 4.35 -15.88
CA LYS A 14 16.07 4.15 -17.31
C LYS A 14 16.92 2.89 -17.51
N VAL A 15 17.02 2.43 -18.75
CA VAL A 15 17.92 1.34 -19.12
C VAL A 15 19.08 1.91 -19.92
N VAL A 16 20.29 1.54 -19.53
CA VAL A 16 21.51 1.94 -20.22
C VAL A 16 22.29 0.72 -20.69
N THR A 17 23.08 0.91 -21.73
CA THR A 17 24.15 -0.04 -22.11
C THR A 17 25.46 0.41 -21.52
N VAL A 18 26.21 -0.54 -20.99
CA VAL A 18 27.52 -0.32 -20.35
C VAL A 18 28.55 -1.17 -21.06
N ASP A 19 29.66 -0.54 -21.45
CA ASP A 19 30.86 -1.29 -21.93
C ASP A 19 31.59 -1.82 -20.70
N ALA A 20 31.74 -3.12 -20.61
CA ALA A 20 32.46 -3.76 -19.49
C ALA A 20 33.94 -3.37 -19.41
N ALA A 21 34.56 -2.94 -20.54
CA ALA A 21 35.93 -2.44 -20.58
C ALA A 21 36.03 -0.99 -20.07
N ASN A 22 34.92 -0.23 -20.06
CA ASN A 22 34.87 1.16 -19.61
C ASN A 22 33.57 1.45 -18.87
N PRO A 23 33.39 0.94 -17.63
CA PRO A 23 32.13 0.87 -16.95
C PRO A 23 31.71 2.15 -16.21
N THR A 24 32.47 3.24 -16.30
CA THR A 24 32.14 4.49 -15.59
C THR A 24 30.82 5.10 -16.10
N PRO A 25 30.03 5.73 -15.23
CA PRO A 25 28.72 6.29 -15.60
C PRO A 25 28.73 7.26 -16.78
N ASP A 26 29.79 8.02 -16.96
CA ASP A 26 29.94 8.99 -18.06
C ASP A 26 29.97 8.31 -19.45
N ASN A 27 30.24 7.01 -19.52
CA ASN A 27 30.29 6.22 -20.75
C ASN A 27 29.01 5.40 -20.98
N TRP A 28 28.03 5.54 -20.11
CA TRP A 28 26.75 4.83 -20.28
C TRP A 28 25.94 5.46 -21.40
N VAL A 29 25.32 4.61 -22.22
CA VAL A 29 24.47 5.04 -23.32
C VAL A 29 23.04 4.63 -23.05
N ASP A 30 22.12 5.57 -23.10
CA ASP A 30 20.70 5.31 -22.91
C ASP A 30 20.19 4.34 -23.98
N LEU A 31 19.51 3.28 -23.53
CA LEU A 31 18.85 2.29 -24.39
C LEU A 31 17.33 2.46 -24.37
N ILE A 32 16.74 2.54 -23.19
CA ILE A 32 15.35 2.90 -22.96
C ILE A 32 15.37 4.10 -22.02
N PRO A 33 15.04 5.30 -22.52
CA PRO A 33 15.13 6.52 -21.73
C PRO A 33 14.10 6.54 -20.59
N GLU A 34 14.38 7.37 -19.59
CA GLU A 34 13.43 7.65 -18.54
C GLU A 34 12.12 8.24 -19.10
N THR A 35 11.01 7.89 -18.44
CA THR A 35 9.70 8.49 -18.69
C THR A 35 9.14 9.07 -17.39
N LYS A 36 7.98 9.73 -17.45
CA LYS A 36 7.27 10.17 -16.23
C LYS A 36 6.77 9.01 -15.34
N ASN A 37 6.85 7.77 -15.82
CA ASN A 37 6.35 6.59 -15.11
C ASN A 37 7.51 5.71 -14.65
N VAL A 38 7.36 5.10 -13.49
CA VAL A 38 8.40 4.23 -12.90
C VAL A 38 8.56 2.96 -13.72
N LEU A 39 9.79 2.67 -14.12
CA LEU A 39 10.16 1.51 -14.93
C LEU A 39 10.56 0.31 -14.05
N ASN A 40 9.98 -0.86 -14.36
CA ASN A 40 10.51 -2.17 -13.98
C ASN A 40 10.82 -2.97 -15.26
N LEU A 41 12.05 -3.49 -15.38
CA LEU A 41 12.50 -4.20 -16.56
C LEU A 41 12.64 -5.70 -16.28
N THR A 42 12.12 -6.50 -17.20
CA THR A 42 12.35 -7.95 -17.24
C THR A 42 12.88 -8.34 -18.60
N LYS A 43 13.65 -9.43 -18.70
CA LYS A 43 14.20 -9.97 -19.92
C LYS A 43 13.69 -11.37 -20.17
N GLY A 44 13.24 -11.65 -21.40
CA GLY A 44 12.85 -12.98 -21.86
C GLY A 44 12.76 -13.03 -23.38
N GLY A 45 12.94 -14.22 -23.98
CA GLY A 45 12.83 -14.42 -25.42
C GLY A 45 13.68 -13.47 -26.28
N ASP A 46 14.91 -13.17 -25.84
CA ASP A 46 15.83 -12.24 -26.48
C ASP A 46 15.35 -10.77 -26.58
N THR A 47 14.31 -10.40 -25.86
CA THR A 47 13.70 -9.05 -25.81
C THR A 47 13.63 -8.51 -24.38
N PHE A 48 13.28 -7.23 -24.23
CA PHE A 48 13.02 -6.58 -22.96
C PHE A 48 11.54 -6.28 -22.81
N PHE A 49 11.03 -6.45 -21.58
CA PHE A 49 9.68 -6.09 -21.19
C PHE A 49 9.77 -4.98 -20.15
N ALA A 50 9.45 -3.76 -20.59
CA ALA A 50 9.40 -2.58 -19.74
C ALA A 50 7.98 -2.45 -19.16
N ASN A 51 7.83 -2.79 -17.88
CA ASN A 51 6.58 -2.60 -17.14
C ASN A 51 6.62 -1.24 -16.47
N TYR A 52 5.85 -0.31 -16.97
CA TYR A 52 5.69 1.03 -16.44
C TYR A 52 4.53 1.06 -15.45
N MET A 53 4.75 1.68 -14.29
CA MET A 53 3.67 1.98 -13.34
C MET A 53 3.04 3.32 -13.73
N VAL A 54 1.81 3.28 -14.19
CA VAL A 54 1.01 4.44 -14.61
C VAL A 54 -0.17 4.56 -13.66
N ASP A 55 -0.17 5.59 -12.80
CA ASP A 55 -1.22 5.78 -11.80
C ASP A 55 -1.48 4.50 -10.97
N ALA A 56 -0.40 3.87 -10.48
CA ALA A 56 -0.39 2.61 -9.71
C ALA A 56 -0.82 1.34 -10.47
N ILE A 57 -1.02 1.36 -11.79
CA ILE A 57 -1.34 0.18 -12.61
C ILE A 57 -0.23 -0.14 -13.61
N SER A 58 -0.19 -1.37 -14.11
CA SER A 58 0.80 -1.84 -15.08
C SER A 58 0.46 -1.43 -16.52
N LYS A 59 1.48 -0.93 -17.24
CA LYS A 59 1.51 -0.80 -18.69
C LYS A 59 2.80 -1.44 -19.20
N VAL A 60 2.70 -2.49 -20.00
CA VAL A 60 3.86 -3.27 -20.42
C VAL A 60 4.18 -3.04 -21.89
N LYS A 61 5.45 -2.77 -22.18
CA LYS A 61 5.97 -2.57 -23.54
C LYS A 61 7.11 -3.55 -23.81
N GLN A 62 7.11 -4.15 -24.99
CA GLN A 62 8.17 -5.03 -25.48
C GLN A 62 9.16 -4.25 -26.34
N TYR A 63 10.45 -4.37 -26.06
CA TYR A 63 11.54 -3.72 -26.79
C TYR A 63 12.55 -4.76 -27.28
N ASN A 64 13.17 -4.49 -28.42
CA ASN A 64 14.32 -5.28 -28.87
C ASN A 64 15.61 -4.85 -28.12
N LYS A 65 16.72 -5.56 -28.39
CA LYS A 65 18.01 -5.27 -27.76
C LYS A 65 18.67 -3.94 -28.18
N LYS A 66 18.12 -3.28 -29.20
CA LYS A 66 18.55 -1.95 -29.63
C LYS A 66 17.76 -0.83 -28.94
N GLY A 67 16.76 -1.18 -28.09
CA GLY A 67 15.87 -0.23 -27.44
C GLY A 67 14.72 0.26 -28.34
N GLU A 68 14.49 -0.39 -29.48
CA GLU A 68 13.37 -0.06 -30.37
C GLU A 68 12.11 -0.74 -29.86
N LEU A 69 11.00 0.01 -29.78
CA LEU A 69 9.71 -0.51 -29.38
C LEU A 69 9.17 -1.50 -30.41
N ILE A 70 8.87 -2.72 -29.98
CA ILE A 70 8.22 -3.73 -30.82
C ILE A 70 6.71 -3.54 -30.73
N ARG A 71 6.15 -3.49 -29.48
CA ARG A 71 4.71 -3.32 -29.24
C ARG A 71 4.40 -2.91 -27.81
N GLU A 72 3.19 -2.42 -27.61
CA GLU A 72 2.54 -2.36 -26.29
C GLU A 72 1.74 -3.65 -26.09
N ILE A 73 1.82 -4.24 -24.89
CA ILE A 73 1.14 -5.51 -24.60
C ILE A 73 -0.27 -5.23 -24.08
N ALA A 74 -1.26 -5.79 -24.76
CA ALA A 74 -2.65 -5.75 -24.31
C ALA A 74 -2.79 -6.65 -23.06
N LEU A 75 -2.92 -6.03 -21.88
CA LEU A 75 -3.21 -6.72 -20.64
C LEU A 75 -4.71 -7.02 -20.51
N PRO A 76 -5.12 -8.02 -19.70
CA PRO A 76 -6.53 -8.41 -19.54
C PRO A 76 -7.45 -7.32 -19.00
N GLY A 77 -6.88 -6.26 -18.44
CA GLY A 77 -7.65 -5.13 -17.88
C GLY A 77 -6.78 -4.16 -17.10
N VAL A 78 -7.42 -3.35 -16.25
CA VAL A 78 -6.76 -2.45 -15.31
C VAL A 78 -6.30 -3.25 -14.11
N GLY A 79 -4.97 -3.28 -13.86
CA GLY A 79 -4.42 -4.08 -12.76
C GLY A 79 -2.90 -4.14 -12.76
N THR A 80 -2.38 -5.16 -12.13
CA THR A 80 -0.95 -5.43 -11.97
C THR A 80 -0.55 -6.65 -12.78
N ALA A 81 0.41 -6.48 -13.69
CA ALA A 81 1.05 -7.57 -14.42
C ALA A 81 2.47 -7.78 -13.88
N ARG A 82 2.88 -9.04 -13.73
CA ARG A 82 4.24 -9.43 -13.30
C ARG A 82 4.68 -10.67 -14.07
N GLY A 83 5.96 -10.72 -14.44
CA GLY A 83 6.51 -11.86 -15.16
C GLY A 83 7.23 -11.43 -16.44
N PHE A 84 6.97 -12.11 -17.56
CA PHE A 84 7.66 -11.98 -18.85
C PHE A 84 9.15 -12.35 -18.82
N GLY A 85 9.62 -12.92 -17.68
CA GLY A 85 10.98 -13.39 -17.55
C GLY A 85 11.18 -14.76 -18.21
N GLY A 86 12.38 -14.96 -18.80
CA GLY A 86 12.72 -16.23 -19.40
C GLY A 86 14.10 -16.26 -20.02
N LYS A 87 14.50 -17.45 -20.53
CA LYS A 87 15.74 -17.64 -21.26
C LYS A 87 15.68 -16.95 -22.63
N LYS A 88 16.86 -16.73 -23.21
CA LYS A 88 17.02 -16.07 -24.51
C LYS A 88 16.28 -16.78 -25.66
N ASP A 89 16.29 -18.10 -25.65
CA ASP A 89 15.75 -18.97 -26.69
C ASP A 89 14.28 -19.35 -26.51
N GLN A 90 13.65 -18.89 -25.42
CA GLN A 90 12.22 -19.14 -25.19
C GLN A 90 11.34 -18.27 -26.09
N THR A 91 10.40 -18.90 -26.76
CA THR A 91 9.38 -18.24 -27.58
C THR A 91 8.08 -18.02 -26.83
N THR A 92 7.82 -18.82 -25.79
CA THR A 92 6.68 -18.67 -24.88
C THR A 92 7.15 -18.28 -23.51
N LEU A 93 6.64 -17.16 -23.01
CA LEU A 93 6.87 -16.65 -21.67
C LEU A 93 5.59 -16.73 -20.84
N TYR A 94 5.71 -16.48 -19.54
CA TYR A 94 4.57 -16.45 -18.63
C TYR A 94 4.50 -15.14 -17.89
N TYR A 95 3.28 -14.65 -17.66
CA TYR A 95 3.04 -13.53 -16.76
C TYR A 95 1.77 -13.77 -15.93
N SER A 96 1.71 -13.19 -14.76
CA SER A 96 0.52 -13.14 -13.93
C SER A 96 -0.16 -11.80 -14.05
N PHE A 97 -1.49 -11.79 -14.00
CA PHE A 97 -2.30 -10.59 -13.93
C PHE A 97 -3.27 -10.70 -12.76
N THR A 98 -3.46 -9.60 -12.02
CA THR A 98 -4.40 -9.50 -10.91
C THR A 98 -4.87 -8.06 -10.73
N ASN A 99 -6.03 -7.89 -10.09
CA ASN A 99 -6.49 -6.61 -9.57
C ASN A 99 -7.32 -6.84 -8.29
N TYR A 100 -8.02 -5.83 -7.78
CA TYR A 100 -8.77 -5.98 -6.51
C TYR A 100 -9.96 -6.92 -6.60
N THR A 101 -10.51 -7.17 -7.81
CA THR A 101 -11.65 -8.06 -8.05
C THR A 101 -11.29 -9.33 -8.81
N THR A 102 -10.10 -9.39 -9.43
CA THR A 102 -9.68 -10.53 -10.26
C THR A 102 -8.59 -11.32 -9.56
N PRO A 103 -8.87 -12.57 -9.15
CA PRO A 103 -7.86 -13.48 -8.61
C PRO A 103 -6.70 -13.68 -9.59
N GLY A 104 -5.50 -13.89 -9.04
CA GLY A 104 -4.29 -14.05 -9.83
C GLY A 104 -4.45 -15.11 -10.92
N THR A 105 -4.33 -14.69 -12.19
CA THR A 105 -4.39 -15.54 -13.37
C THR A 105 -3.04 -15.54 -14.05
N THR A 106 -2.53 -16.73 -14.40
CA THR A 106 -1.30 -16.87 -15.17
C THR A 106 -1.64 -17.00 -16.66
N TYR A 107 -0.91 -16.24 -17.46
CA TYR A 107 -1.04 -16.22 -18.92
C TYR A 107 0.25 -16.71 -19.58
N THR A 108 0.13 -17.36 -20.73
CA THR A 108 1.20 -17.50 -21.71
C THR A 108 1.30 -16.21 -22.53
N PHE A 109 2.50 -15.94 -23.04
CA PHE A 109 2.77 -14.85 -23.96
C PHE A 109 3.69 -15.34 -25.07
N ASP A 110 3.28 -15.26 -26.32
CA ASP A 110 4.13 -15.54 -27.46
C ASP A 110 4.99 -14.33 -27.82
N VAL A 111 6.31 -14.51 -27.76
CA VAL A 111 7.29 -13.41 -27.93
C VAL A 111 7.23 -12.81 -29.34
N SER A 112 6.93 -13.63 -30.35
CA SER A 112 6.93 -13.24 -31.77
C SER A 112 5.63 -12.57 -32.18
N THR A 113 4.48 -13.13 -31.81
CA THR A 113 3.17 -12.61 -32.20
C THR A 113 2.65 -11.54 -31.23
N GLY A 114 3.02 -11.65 -29.94
CA GLY A 114 2.48 -10.80 -28.87
C GLY A 114 1.13 -11.28 -28.34
N GLU A 115 0.67 -12.46 -28.75
CA GLU A 115 -0.58 -13.04 -28.29
C GLU A 115 -0.45 -13.59 -26.87
N SER A 116 -1.49 -13.41 -26.07
CA SER A 116 -1.61 -13.93 -24.73
C SER A 116 -2.75 -14.95 -24.64
N GLY A 117 -2.49 -16.10 -24.00
CA GLY A 117 -3.49 -17.12 -23.70
C GLY A 117 -3.57 -17.41 -22.21
N VAL A 118 -4.75 -17.74 -21.69
CA VAL A 118 -4.89 -18.17 -20.29
C VAL A 118 -4.20 -19.51 -20.10
N TYR A 119 -3.22 -19.56 -19.20
CA TYR A 119 -2.54 -20.79 -18.80
C TYR A 119 -3.19 -21.42 -17.56
N ARG A 120 -3.42 -20.62 -16.50
CA ARG A 120 -4.01 -21.11 -15.25
C ARG A 120 -4.80 -20.00 -14.55
N LYS A 121 -6.04 -20.29 -14.20
CA LYS A 121 -6.88 -19.45 -13.33
C LYS A 121 -6.84 -19.95 -11.89
N SER A 122 -7.05 -19.05 -10.95
CA SER A 122 -7.33 -19.43 -9.56
C SER A 122 -8.67 -20.18 -9.47
N ALA A 123 -8.74 -21.13 -8.55
CA ALA A 123 -9.98 -21.88 -8.24
C ALA A 123 -10.82 -21.21 -7.13
N ILE A 124 -10.54 -19.96 -6.80
CA ILE A 124 -11.33 -19.21 -5.80
C ILE A 124 -12.73 -18.98 -6.36
N ASP A 125 -13.73 -19.32 -5.57
CA ASP A 125 -15.15 -19.03 -5.86
C ASP A 125 -15.46 -17.58 -5.52
N PHE A 126 -15.17 -16.70 -6.46
CA PHE A 126 -15.43 -15.24 -6.37
C PHE A 126 -15.74 -14.72 -7.77
N ASN A 127 -16.95 -14.21 -7.95
CA ASN A 127 -17.39 -13.67 -9.24
C ASN A 127 -16.97 -12.21 -9.40
N SER A 128 -15.91 -11.98 -10.16
CA SER A 128 -15.36 -10.64 -10.43
C SER A 128 -16.38 -9.68 -11.07
N ASP A 129 -17.34 -10.19 -11.82
CA ASP A 129 -18.31 -9.39 -12.59
C ASP A 129 -19.36 -8.70 -11.69
N ASP A 130 -19.50 -9.19 -10.44
CA ASP A 130 -20.40 -8.59 -9.46
C ASP A 130 -19.84 -7.31 -8.81
N TYR A 131 -18.56 -6.97 -9.11
CA TYR A 131 -17.85 -5.88 -8.44
C TYR A 131 -17.31 -4.86 -9.42
N THR A 132 -17.28 -3.61 -8.97
CA THR A 132 -16.65 -2.48 -9.65
C THR A 132 -15.39 -2.07 -8.90
N SER A 133 -14.31 -1.85 -9.63
CA SER A 133 -13.07 -1.26 -9.12
C SER A 133 -12.73 -0.05 -9.97
N GLU A 134 -12.85 1.14 -9.41
CA GLU A 134 -12.61 2.39 -10.11
C GLU A 134 -11.44 3.17 -9.52
N GLN A 135 -10.68 3.84 -10.37
CA GLN A 135 -9.64 4.76 -9.96
C GLN A 135 -10.18 6.18 -9.93
N VAL A 136 -9.97 6.85 -8.80
CA VAL A 136 -10.33 8.25 -8.61
C VAL A 136 -9.11 9.06 -8.21
N PHE A 137 -9.21 10.40 -8.35
CA PHE A 137 -8.19 11.33 -7.87
C PHE A 137 -8.85 12.33 -6.92
N TYR A 138 -8.22 12.55 -5.78
CA TYR A 138 -8.63 13.57 -4.83
C TYR A 138 -7.48 14.54 -4.59
N THR A 139 -7.77 15.67 -3.96
CA THR A 139 -6.79 16.72 -3.72
C THR A 139 -6.39 16.71 -2.24
N SER A 140 -5.10 16.61 -1.97
CA SER A 140 -4.53 16.73 -0.64
C SER A 140 -4.51 18.21 -0.18
N LYS A 141 -4.20 18.42 1.10
CA LYS A 141 -4.20 19.74 1.74
C LYS A 141 -3.31 20.78 1.04
N ASP A 142 -2.23 20.37 0.42
CA ASP A 142 -1.29 21.22 -0.31
C ASP A 142 -1.60 21.36 -1.81
N GLY A 143 -2.73 20.80 -2.28
CA GLY A 143 -3.15 20.84 -3.68
C GLY A 143 -2.66 19.65 -4.51
N THR A 144 -1.83 18.76 -3.96
CA THR A 144 -1.33 17.57 -4.66
C THR A 144 -2.49 16.63 -4.99
N LYS A 145 -2.54 16.15 -6.24
CA LYS A 145 -3.50 15.13 -6.67
C LYS A 145 -3.02 13.74 -6.28
N ILE A 146 -3.84 13.02 -5.53
CA ILE A 146 -3.55 11.70 -5.00
C ILE A 146 -4.49 10.68 -5.65
N PRO A 147 -3.98 9.57 -6.23
CA PRO A 147 -4.82 8.49 -6.73
C PRO A 147 -5.35 7.62 -5.60
N MET A 148 -6.54 7.10 -5.79
CA MET A 148 -7.16 6.10 -4.92
C MET A 148 -7.95 5.11 -5.76
N VAL A 149 -7.92 3.84 -5.43
CA VAL A 149 -8.78 2.83 -6.04
C VAL A 149 -9.88 2.46 -5.05
N ILE A 150 -11.12 2.53 -5.50
CA ILE A 150 -12.31 2.19 -4.69
C ILE A 150 -12.96 0.96 -5.31
N THR A 151 -13.15 -0.09 -4.51
CA THR A 151 -13.73 -1.36 -4.94
C THR A 151 -14.99 -1.65 -4.11
N TYR A 152 -16.06 -2.04 -4.78
CA TYR A 152 -17.36 -2.27 -4.17
C TYR A 152 -18.25 -3.17 -5.05
N LYS A 153 -19.33 -3.70 -4.48
CA LYS A 153 -20.35 -4.46 -5.23
C LYS A 153 -21.07 -3.53 -6.21
N THR A 154 -21.17 -3.92 -7.46
CA THR A 154 -21.80 -3.12 -8.52
C THR A 154 -23.24 -2.75 -8.13
N GLY A 155 -23.60 -1.47 -8.30
CA GLY A 155 -24.92 -0.96 -7.98
C GLY A 155 -25.14 -0.52 -6.53
N ILE A 156 -24.08 -0.35 -5.71
CA ILE A 156 -24.21 0.26 -4.37
C ILE A 156 -24.86 1.65 -4.44
N LYS A 157 -25.54 2.04 -3.37
CA LYS A 157 -26.07 3.41 -3.23
C LYS A 157 -24.98 4.31 -2.63
N LEU A 158 -24.76 5.46 -3.25
CA LEU A 158 -23.86 6.50 -2.73
C LEU A 158 -24.65 7.46 -1.82
N ASP A 159 -25.07 6.98 -0.66
CA ASP A 159 -25.86 7.71 0.34
C ASP A 159 -25.14 7.88 1.70
N GLY A 160 -23.90 7.37 1.80
CA GLY A 160 -23.09 7.43 3.00
C GLY A 160 -23.32 6.27 3.97
N SER A 161 -24.13 5.27 3.62
CA SER A 161 -24.48 4.14 4.49
C SER A 161 -23.53 2.95 4.40
N ASN A 162 -22.65 2.89 3.38
CA ASN A 162 -21.83 1.71 3.13
C ASN A 162 -20.68 1.58 4.14
N PRO A 163 -20.51 0.42 4.79
CA PRO A 163 -19.32 0.10 5.58
C PRO A 163 -18.08 0.17 4.69
N THR A 164 -17.09 0.95 5.08
CA THR A 164 -15.92 1.21 4.24
C THR A 164 -14.65 1.02 5.04
N ILE A 165 -13.69 0.28 4.49
CA ILE A 165 -12.31 0.24 4.95
C ILE A 165 -11.46 1.08 3.99
N LEU A 166 -10.82 2.13 4.51
CA LEU A 166 -9.78 2.88 3.83
C LEU A 166 -8.41 2.34 4.26
N TYR A 167 -7.66 1.84 3.31
CA TYR A 167 -6.32 1.28 3.51
C TYR A 167 -5.24 2.20 2.93
N GLY A 168 -4.12 2.32 3.65
CA GLY A 168 -2.94 3.04 3.19
C GLY A 168 -1.65 2.53 3.81
N TYR A 169 -0.52 2.94 3.22
CA TYR A 169 0.80 2.60 3.73
C TYR A 169 1.71 3.85 3.84
N GLY A 170 2.10 4.49 2.74
CA GLY A 170 2.76 5.79 2.69
C GLY A 170 4.18 5.83 3.25
N GLY A 171 5.07 4.96 2.79
CA GLY A 171 6.47 4.97 3.18
C GLY A 171 7.34 3.98 2.43
N PHE A 172 8.65 4.09 2.59
CA PHE A 172 9.65 3.13 2.13
C PHE A 172 9.66 2.88 0.61
N ASN A 173 9.13 3.83 -0.17
CA ASN A 173 9.02 3.67 -1.63
C ASN A 173 8.17 2.43 -2.04
N ILE A 174 7.26 1.97 -1.16
CA ILE A 174 6.39 0.83 -1.42
C ILE A 174 5.13 1.33 -2.11
N SER A 175 4.92 0.87 -3.35
CA SER A 175 3.73 1.17 -4.14
C SER A 175 2.61 0.18 -3.83
N LEU A 176 1.41 0.70 -3.56
CA LEU A 176 0.20 -0.11 -3.41
C LEU A 176 -0.44 -0.32 -4.79
N THR A 177 -0.06 -1.40 -5.47
CA THR A 177 -0.62 -1.77 -6.77
C THR A 177 -1.82 -2.71 -6.60
N PRO A 178 -2.83 -2.66 -7.49
CA PRO A 178 -4.00 -3.53 -7.41
C PRO A 178 -3.62 -5.01 -7.33
N SER A 179 -4.14 -5.68 -6.29
CA SER A 179 -3.89 -7.11 -6.06
C SER A 179 -5.10 -7.75 -5.37
N PHE A 180 -5.48 -8.94 -5.81
CA PHE A 180 -6.55 -9.70 -5.20
C PHE A 180 -6.12 -10.23 -3.83
N SER A 181 -7.02 -10.16 -2.87
CA SER A 181 -6.87 -10.77 -1.55
C SER A 181 -8.17 -11.50 -1.20
N PRO A 182 -8.13 -12.81 -0.87
CA PRO A 182 -9.32 -13.53 -0.39
C PRO A 182 -9.97 -12.87 0.81
N ILE A 183 -9.18 -12.24 1.68
CA ILE A 183 -9.67 -11.52 2.85
C ILE A 183 -10.49 -10.29 2.44
N ASN A 184 -9.99 -9.51 1.48
CA ASN A 184 -10.73 -8.35 0.99
C ASN A 184 -11.98 -8.79 0.20
N ALA A 185 -11.92 -9.96 -0.47
CA ALA A 185 -13.10 -10.55 -1.12
C ALA A 185 -14.22 -10.81 -0.10
N VAL A 186 -13.91 -11.39 1.07
CA VAL A 186 -14.90 -11.59 2.15
C VAL A 186 -15.52 -10.25 2.58
N TRP A 187 -14.71 -9.18 2.74
CA TRP A 187 -15.25 -7.85 3.06
C TRP A 187 -16.20 -7.33 1.98
N LEU A 188 -15.86 -7.51 0.71
CA LEU A 188 -16.69 -7.11 -0.43
C LEU A 188 -17.98 -7.93 -0.54
N GLU A 189 -17.89 -9.24 -0.30
CA GLU A 189 -19.05 -10.15 -0.28
C GLU A 189 -20.05 -9.78 0.83
N GLN A 190 -19.55 -9.26 1.95
CA GLN A 190 -20.36 -8.71 3.02
C GLN A 190 -20.89 -7.29 2.71
N GLY A 191 -20.84 -6.82 1.46
CA GLY A 191 -21.35 -5.51 1.05
C GLY A 191 -20.46 -4.33 1.42
N GLY A 192 -19.26 -4.57 1.93
CA GLY A 192 -18.31 -3.53 2.29
C GLY A 192 -17.66 -2.86 1.07
N VAL A 193 -17.27 -1.60 1.22
CA VAL A 193 -16.43 -0.84 0.29
C VAL A 193 -14.98 -0.95 0.75
N TYR A 194 -14.06 -1.19 -0.18
CA TYR A 194 -12.63 -1.23 0.09
C TYR A 194 -11.90 -0.17 -0.74
N ALA A 195 -11.30 0.82 -0.09
CA ALA A 195 -10.58 1.91 -0.73
C ALA A 195 -9.09 1.84 -0.41
N VAL A 196 -8.22 2.00 -1.40
CA VAL A 196 -6.76 2.00 -1.27
C VAL A 196 -6.22 3.32 -1.77
N ALA A 197 -5.67 4.13 -0.86
CA ALA A 197 -5.08 5.41 -1.19
C ALA A 197 -3.58 5.26 -1.51
N ASN A 198 -3.16 5.75 -2.68
CA ASN A 198 -1.79 5.72 -3.18
C ASN A 198 -1.05 6.99 -2.74
N ILE A 199 -0.84 7.13 -1.44
CA ILE A 199 -0.34 8.35 -0.80
C ILE A 199 1.18 8.53 -0.93
N ARG A 200 1.65 9.76 -0.78
CA ARG A 200 3.09 10.08 -0.78
C ARG A 200 3.87 9.26 0.24
N GLY A 201 5.19 9.12 0.02
CA GLY A 201 6.03 8.19 0.76
C GLY A 201 6.08 6.80 0.11
N GLY A 202 5.07 6.42 -0.68
CA GLY A 202 5.10 5.28 -1.60
C GLY A 202 5.97 5.56 -2.84
N GLY A 203 5.96 4.63 -3.79
CA GLY A 203 6.78 4.68 -5.00
C GLY A 203 5.98 4.86 -6.30
N GLU A 204 4.69 5.18 -6.21
CA GLU A 204 3.76 5.18 -7.34
C GLU A 204 4.18 6.13 -8.46
N TYR A 205 4.77 7.27 -8.10
CA TYR A 205 5.32 8.27 -9.02
C TYR A 205 6.85 8.44 -8.85
N GLY A 206 7.54 7.41 -8.36
CA GLY A 206 8.99 7.36 -8.26
C GLY A 206 9.60 8.06 -7.06
N LYS A 207 10.87 8.47 -7.22
CA LYS A 207 11.68 8.94 -6.09
C LYS A 207 11.16 10.22 -5.45
N ASP A 208 10.64 11.13 -6.25
CA ASP A 208 10.12 12.41 -5.75
C ASP A 208 8.84 12.21 -4.93
N TRP A 209 7.97 11.28 -5.33
CA TRP A 209 6.79 10.89 -4.58
C TRP A 209 7.16 10.28 -3.23
N HIS A 210 8.18 9.42 -3.20
CA HIS A 210 8.72 8.86 -1.97
C HIS A 210 9.30 9.95 -1.06
N ASN A 211 10.18 10.79 -1.58
CA ASN A 211 10.84 11.85 -0.81
C ASN A 211 9.84 12.82 -0.21
N ALA A 212 8.75 13.12 -0.92
CA ALA A 212 7.67 14.01 -0.44
C ALA A 212 6.88 13.47 0.77
N GLY A 213 7.14 12.24 1.19
CA GLY A 213 6.56 11.60 2.38
C GLY A 213 7.60 11.17 3.42
N THR A 214 8.84 11.68 3.37
CA THR A 214 9.94 11.28 4.28
C THR A 214 10.38 12.41 5.21
N LYS A 215 10.97 12.08 6.34
CA LYS A 215 11.59 13.00 7.30
C LYS A 215 10.69 14.21 7.62
N LEU A 216 11.17 15.44 7.40
CA LEU A 216 10.42 16.68 7.65
C LEU A 216 9.21 16.89 6.72
N GLN A 217 8.97 15.98 5.77
CA GLN A 217 7.79 15.98 4.90
C GLN A 217 6.78 14.86 5.25
N LYS A 218 7.01 14.11 6.34
CA LYS A 218 6.17 12.98 6.73
C LYS A 218 4.70 13.37 6.97
N GLN A 219 4.42 14.59 7.37
CA GLN A 219 3.05 15.09 7.56
C GLN A 219 2.21 15.02 6.27
N ASN A 220 2.84 15.18 5.10
CA ASN A 220 2.14 15.05 3.82
C ASN A 220 1.43 13.70 3.66
N VAL A 221 2.03 12.62 4.21
CA VAL A 221 1.45 11.27 4.18
C VAL A 221 0.15 11.20 4.98
N PHE A 222 0.12 11.85 6.13
CA PHE A 222 -1.07 11.90 6.99
C PHE A 222 -2.14 12.81 6.40
N ASP A 223 -1.75 13.96 5.85
CA ASP A 223 -2.66 14.90 5.18
C ASP A 223 -3.30 14.26 3.94
N ASP A 224 -2.54 13.48 3.15
CA ASP A 224 -3.06 12.71 2.01
C ASP A 224 -4.13 11.70 2.44
N PHE A 225 -3.90 10.99 3.55
CA PHE A 225 -4.81 9.97 4.05
C PHE A 225 -6.07 10.57 4.69
N ILE A 226 -5.94 11.70 5.38
CA ILE A 226 -7.07 12.50 5.88
C ILE A 226 -7.94 12.96 4.70
N ALA A 227 -7.34 13.51 3.65
CA ALA A 227 -8.06 13.97 2.47
C ALA A 227 -8.76 12.80 1.74
N ALA A 228 -8.19 11.58 1.72
CA ALA A 228 -8.85 10.39 1.19
C ALA A 228 -10.14 10.07 1.96
N ALA A 229 -10.08 10.11 3.29
CA ALA A 229 -11.24 9.86 4.14
C ALA A 229 -12.33 10.94 3.96
N GLU A 230 -11.94 12.21 3.84
CA GLU A 230 -12.85 13.32 3.54
C GLU A 230 -13.51 13.13 2.17
N TYR A 231 -12.74 12.81 1.12
CA TYR A 231 -13.27 12.53 -0.21
C TYR A 231 -14.32 11.42 -0.21
N LEU A 232 -14.06 10.29 0.46
CA LEU A 232 -15.01 9.16 0.53
C LEU A 232 -16.34 9.57 1.17
N LYS A 233 -16.30 10.44 2.18
CA LYS A 233 -17.49 10.99 2.85
C LYS A 233 -18.22 11.99 1.96
N ASP A 234 -17.49 12.93 1.35
CA ASP A 234 -18.07 13.98 0.50
C ASP A 234 -18.76 13.38 -0.75
N LYS A 235 -18.17 12.32 -1.30
CA LYS A 235 -18.75 11.57 -2.42
C LYS A 235 -19.80 10.55 -2.00
N LYS A 236 -20.10 10.47 -0.69
CA LYS A 236 -21.11 9.59 -0.10
C LYS A 236 -20.88 8.09 -0.33
N TYR A 237 -19.63 7.68 -0.56
CA TYR A 237 -19.29 6.26 -0.46
C TYR A 237 -19.53 5.74 0.96
N THR A 238 -19.29 6.60 1.95
CA THR A 238 -19.40 6.29 3.37
C THR A 238 -19.74 7.53 4.20
N SER A 239 -19.84 7.36 5.52
CA SER A 239 -19.95 8.45 6.51
C SER A 239 -18.99 8.21 7.66
N LYS A 240 -18.82 9.20 8.57
CA LYS A 240 -18.03 9.01 9.81
C LYS A 240 -18.36 7.68 10.48
N LYS A 241 -19.65 7.37 10.67
CA LYS A 241 -20.12 6.17 11.37
C LYS A 241 -19.84 4.86 10.64
N ARG A 242 -19.51 4.91 9.36
CA ARG A 242 -19.34 3.75 8.48
C ARG A 242 -17.90 3.63 7.93
N LEU A 243 -16.96 4.47 8.40
CA LEU A 243 -15.59 4.49 7.93
C LEU A 243 -14.64 3.87 8.97
N ALA A 244 -13.81 2.92 8.52
CA ALA A 244 -12.67 2.39 9.25
C ALA A 244 -11.36 2.76 8.52
N LEU A 245 -10.34 3.15 9.27
CA LEU A 245 -8.97 3.30 8.75
C LEU A 245 -8.15 2.07 9.12
N ARG A 246 -7.42 1.53 8.15
CA ARG A 246 -6.58 0.35 8.33
C ARG A 246 -5.21 0.51 7.70
N GLY A 247 -4.18 0.02 8.38
CA GLY A 247 -2.82 -0.04 7.87
C GLY A 247 -1.92 -0.86 8.78
N GLY A 248 -0.90 -1.49 8.21
CA GLY A 248 0.05 -2.31 8.96
C GLY A 248 1.48 -1.76 8.89
N SER A 249 2.29 -2.03 9.92
CA SER A 249 3.69 -1.59 9.99
C SER A 249 3.81 -0.06 9.88
N ASN A 250 4.49 0.49 8.87
CA ASN A 250 4.41 1.92 8.58
C ASN A 250 2.95 2.41 8.36
N GLY A 251 2.08 1.57 7.79
CA GLY A 251 0.64 1.85 7.71
C GLY A 251 -0.05 1.86 9.08
N GLY A 252 0.47 1.14 10.07
CA GLY A 252 0.03 1.22 11.47
C GLY A 252 0.41 2.56 12.12
N LEU A 253 1.59 3.09 11.82
CA LEU A 253 1.96 4.48 12.14
C LEU A 253 0.99 5.46 11.49
N LEU A 254 0.69 5.29 10.20
CA LEU A 254 -0.26 6.12 9.46
C LEU A 254 -1.62 6.20 10.19
N VAL A 255 -2.21 5.06 10.52
CA VAL A 255 -3.50 5.02 11.24
C VAL A 255 -3.39 5.64 12.63
N GLY A 256 -2.33 5.32 13.39
CA GLY A 256 -2.10 5.89 14.72
C GLY A 256 -1.94 7.40 14.71
N ALA A 257 -1.19 7.96 13.74
CA ALA A 257 -1.00 9.39 13.59
C ALA A 257 -2.29 10.11 13.16
N VAL A 258 -3.02 9.54 12.20
CA VAL A 258 -4.28 10.15 11.74
C VAL A 258 -5.36 10.11 12.81
N MET A 259 -5.49 9.02 13.57
CA MET A 259 -6.49 8.94 14.64
C MET A 259 -6.22 9.91 15.79
N THR A 260 -4.94 10.23 16.07
CA THR A 260 -4.60 11.22 17.11
C THR A 260 -4.75 12.66 16.62
N GLN A 261 -4.61 12.93 15.31
CA GLN A 261 -4.80 14.23 14.70
C GLN A 261 -6.27 14.55 14.38
N ARG A 262 -7.04 13.55 13.93
CA ARG A 262 -8.43 13.69 13.46
C ARG A 262 -9.33 12.57 14.00
N PRO A 263 -9.53 12.49 15.32
CA PRO A 263 -10.41 11.49 15.94
C PRO A 263 -11.89 11.64 15.53
N ASP A 264 -12.26 12.81 15.02
CA ASP A 264 -13.59 13.15 14.52
C ASP A 264 -13.94 12.53 13.16
N LEU A 265 -12.96 12.02 12.43
CA LEU A 265 -13.09 11.77 10.99
C LEU A 265 -13.76 10.41 10.67
N PHE A 266 -13.60 9.40 11.54
CA PHE A 266 -14.02 8.02 11.29
C PHE A 266 -14.42 7.30 12.59
N GLN A 267 -15.06 6.13 12.46
CA GLN A 267 -15.62 5.37 13.57
C GLN A 267 -14.66 4.31 14.11
N VAL A 268 -13.84 3.70 13.26
CA VAL A 268 -13.00 2.55 13.63
C VAL A 268 -11.56 2.77 13.20
N ALA A 269 -10.61 2.51 14.09
CA ALA A 269 -9.17 2.53 13.83
C ALA A 269 -8.57 1.13 13.99
N LEU A 270 -7.82 0.67 12.98
CA LEU A 270 -7.21 -0.66 12.92
C LEU A 270 -5.69 -0.56 12.66
N PRO A 271 -4.90 0.00 13.59
CA PRO A 271 -3.44 0.03 13.47
C PRO A 271 -2.88 -1.37 13.76
N ALA A 272 -2.21 -1.98 12.77
CA ALA A 272 -1.63 -3.31 12.87
C ALA A 272 -0.10 -3.23 12.92
N VAL A 273 0.55 -3.92 13.85
CA VAL A 273 2.02 -4.03 14.00
C VAL A 273 2.73 -2.68 13.76
N GLY A 274 2.16 -1.60 14.32
CA GLY A 274 2.49 -0.22 13.99
C GLY A 274 3.72 0.32 14.69
N VAL A 275 4.47 1.22 14.00
CA VAL A 275 5.57 1.99 14.61
C VAL A 275 4.95 3.17 15.37
N LEU A 276 4.52 2.96 16.62
CA LEU A 276 3.66 3.88 17.35
C LEU A 276 4.41 4.76 18.37
N ASP A 277 5.65 4.38 18.76
CA ASP A 277 6.59 5.22 19.54
C ASP A 277 7.70 5.72 18.62
N MET A 278 7.47 6.88 17.99
CA MET A 278 8.41 7.41 17.02
C MET A 278 9.65 8.06 17.63
N LEU A 279 9.62 8.39 18.92
CA LEU A 279 10.81 8.96 19.58
C LEU A 279 11.89 7.91 19.87
N ARG A 280 11.50 6.63 19.97
CA ARG A 280 12.42 5.53 20.33
C ARG A 280 12.52 4.42 19.28
N TYR A 281 11.79 4.48 18.18
CA TYR A 281 11.75 3.39 17.21
C TYR A 281 13.14 2.92 16.77
N HIS A 282 14.07 3.86 16.59
CA HIS A 282 15.43 3.61 16.11
C HIS A 282 16.33 2.90 17.12
N THR A 283 15.92 2.82 18.40
CA THR A 283 16.65 2.10 19.44
C THR A 283 16.21 0.63 19.57
N PHE A 284 15.16 0.22 18.84
CA PHE A 284 14.66 -1.15 18.86
C PHE A 284 15.18 -1.93 17.65
N THR A 285 15.40 -3.21 17.78
CA THR A 285 15.79 -4.22 16.79
C THR A 285 16.12 -3.69 15.37
N ALA A 286 15.17 -3.75 14.44
CA ALA A 286 15.35 -3.31 13.04
C ALA A 286 15.18 -1.79 12.83
N GLY A 287 14.77 -1.05 13.88
CA GLY A 287 14.35 0.36 13.75
C GLY A 287 15.42 1.30 13.24
N ALA A 288 16.69 1.12 13.63
CA ALA A 288 17.79 1.96 13.15
C ALA A 288 17.87 2.03 11.62
N GLY A 289 17.53 0.93 10.93
CA GLY A 289 17.49 0.86 9.46
C GLY A 289 16.43 1.73 8.81
N TRP A 290 15.47 2.30 9.56
CA TRP A 290 14.38 3.11 9.00
C TRP A 290 14.63 4.62 9.06
N ALA A 291 15.79 5.03 9.61
CA ALA A 291 16.16 6.43 9.77
C ALA A 291 16.24 7.20 8.44
N TYR A 292 16.50 6.51 7.32
CA TYR A 292 16.52 7.15 6.00
C TYR A 292 15.13 7.63 5.57
N ASP A 293 14.05 7.01 6.07
CA ASP A 293 12.66 7.36 5.77
C ASP A 293 12.08 8.33 6.82
N TYR A 294 12.36 8.10 8.11
CA TYR A 294 11.76 8.88 9.20
C TYR A 294 12.66 9.99 9.77
N GLY A 295 13.98 9.88 9.69
CA GLY A 295 14.89 10.60 10.57
C GLY A 295 14.85 10.04 12.00
N THR A 296 15.66 10.55 12.92
CA THR A 296 15.65 10.12 14.33
C THR A 296 15.48 11.29 15.28
N SER A 297 14.91 11.03 16.46
CA SER A 297 14.75 12.03 17.53
C SER A 297 16.08 12.56 18.09
N GLU A 298 17.18 11.86 17.87
CA GLU A 298 18.52 12.22 18.34
C GLU A 298 19.30 13.05 17.31
N GLN A 299 18.80 13.17 16.09
CA GLN A 299 19.49 13.77 14.95
C GLN A 299 19.64 15.29 15.10
N SER A 300 18.59 15.95 15.58
CA SER A 300 18.55 17.39 15.90
C SER A 300 17.33 17.74 16.74
N LYS A 301 17.33 18.93 17.36
CA LYS A 301 16.15 19.46 18.06
C LYS A 301 14.95 19.62 17.11
N GLU A 302 15.19 20.09 15.89
CA GLU A 302 14.15 20.25 14.87
C GLU A 302 13.49 18.91 14.55
N MET A 303 14.28 17.87 14.29
CA MET A 303 13.78 16.52 13.99
C MET A 303 13.06 15.91 15.19
N PHE A 304 13.56 16.11 16.42
CA PHE A 304 12.89 15.67 17.63
C PHE A 304 11.48 16.27 17.75
N GLU A 305 11.36 17.59 17.66
CA GLU A 305 10.07 18.28 17.77
C GLU A 305 9.11 17.87 16.63
N TYR A 306 9.64 17.71 15.42
CA TYR A 306 8.86 17.26 14.27
C TYR A 306 8.31 15.85 14.46
N ILE A 307 9.16 14.89 14.81
CA ILE A 307 8.77 13.50 15.06
C ILE A 307 7.79 13.41 16.24
N LYS A 308 8.04 14.15 17.33
CA LYS A 308 7.15 14.23 18.48
C LYS A 308 5.77 14.72 18.09
N GLY A 309 5.68 15.67 17.14
CA GLY A 309 4.43 16.27 16.67
C GLY A 309 3.47 15.27 16.03
N TYR A 310 3.95 14.16 15.45
CA TYR A 310 3.11 13.13 14.85
C TYR A 310 3.21 11.75 15.52
N SER A 311 4.10 11.56 16.49
CA SER A 311 4.27 10.27 17.17
C SER A 311 2.97 9.83 17.86
N PRO A 312 2.32 8.72 17.46
CA PRO A 312 1.01 8.35 17.98
C PRO A 312 0.98 8.28 19.52
N LEU A 313 1.91 7.56 20.11
CA LEU A 313 2.03 7.39 21.57
C LEU A 313 2.05 8.73 22.31
N HIS A 314 2.78 9.73 21.79
CA HIS A 314 3.01 11.00 22.45
C HIS A 314 1.91 12.04 22.19
N ASN A 315 0.95 11.73 21.31
CA ASN A 315 -0.15 12.62 20.93
C ASN A 315 -1.53 12.14 21.38
N VAL A 316 -1.60 11.08 22.18
CA VAL A 316 -2.84 10.71 22.87
C VAL A 316 -3.15 11.73 23.95
N LYS A 317 -4.28 12.43 23.84
CA LYS A 317 -4.70 13.48 24.76
C LYS A 317 -5.82 12.96 25.67
N ALA A 318 -5.78 13.32 26.96
CA ALA A 318 -6.86 13.05 27.88
C ALA A 318 -8.10 13.88 27.51
N GLY A 319 -9.28 13.33 27.74
CA GLY A 319 -10.55 14.02 27.48
C GLY A 319 -10.97 14.03 26.01
N VAL A 320 -10.30 13.31 25.15
CA VAL A 320 -10.69 13.13 23.73
C VAL A 320 -11.40 11.81 23.54
N GLU A 321 -12.52 11.83 22.84
CA GLU A 321 -13.22 10.63 22.38
C GLU A 321 -12.55 10.13 21.08
N TYR A 322 -11.76 9.05 21.19
CA TYR A 322 -11.14 8.41 20.05
C TYR A 322 -12.09 7.42 19.37
N PRO A 323 -11.85 7.05 18.09
CA PRO A 323 -12.59 5.98 17.42
C PRO A 323 -12.50 4.66 18.19
N ALA A 324 -13.45 3.76 17.96
CA ALA A 324 -13.33 2.38 18.39
C ALA A 324 -12.03 1.80 17.79
N THR A 325 -11.11 1.35 18.63
CA THR A 325 -9.75 1.00 18.20
C THR A 325 -9.44 -0.45 18.52
N MET A 326 -9.00 -1.21 17.51
CA MET A 326 -8.39 -2.53 17.70
C MET A 326 -6.95 -2.50 17.18
N ILE A 327 -6.00 -2.50 18.11
CA ILE A 327 -4.58 -2.61 17.82
C ILE A 327 -4.25 -4.10 17.66
N THR A 328 -3.54 -4.48 16.59
CA THR A 328 -3.09 -5.88 16.43
C THR A 328 -1.58 -5.98 16.43
N THR A 329 -1.01 -7.00 17.08
CA THR A 329 0.44 -7.24 17.12
C THR A 329 0.74 -8.73 17.33
N GLY A 330 1.96 -9.17 16.96
CA GLY A 330 2.51 -10.46 17.35
C GLY A 330 3.40 -10.32 18.59
N ASP A 331 3.38 -11.30 19.48
CA ASP A 331 4.17 -11.27 20.73
C ASP A 331 5.69 -11.46 20.49
N HIS A 332 6.07 -12.03 19.35
CA HIS A 332 7.45 -12.25 18.90
C HIS A 332 7.83 -11.42 17.67
N ASP A 333 7.16 -10.27 17.47
CA ASP A 333 7.52 -9.36 16.38
C ASP A 333 8.89 -8.73 16.64
N ASP A 334 9.91 -9.19 15.92
CA ASP A 334 11.28 -8.71 15.98
C ASP A 334 11.59 -7.57 15.00
N ARG A 335 10.66 -7.25 14.11
CA ARG A 335 10.76 -6.13 13.18
C ARG A 335 10.22 -4.84 13.78
N VAL A 336 8.95 -4.84 14.17
CA VAL A 336 8.30 -3.76 14.92
C VAL A 336 7.92 -4.30 16.30
N VAL A 337 8.82 -4.13 17.26
CA VAL A 337 8.67 -4.77 18.56
C VAL A 337 7.30 -4.49 19.20
N PRO A 338 6.68 -5.50 19.87
CA PRO A 338 5.32 -5.39 20.41
C PRO A 338 5.14 -4.24 21.39
N SER A 339 6.22 -3.76 22.00
CA SER A 339 6.20 -2.63 22.93
C SER A 339 5.62 -1.35 22.33
N HIS A 340 5.71 -1.14 21.01
CA HIS A 340 5.02 -0.05 20.31
C HIS A 340 3.51 -0.15 20.53
N SER A 341 2.95 -1.32 20.26
CA SER A 341 1.51 -1.59 20.37
C SER A 341 1.05 -1.60 21.84
N PHE A 342 1.83 -2.21 22.74
CA PHE A 342 1.48 -2.28 24.17
C PHE A 342 1.43 -0.89 24.82
N LYS A 343 2.44 -0.06 24.59
CA LYS A 343 2.47 1.30 25.13
C LYS A 343 1.36 2.17 24.60
N PHE A 344 1.11 2.11 23.29
CA PHE A 344 0.05 2.89 22.67
C PHE A 344 -1.33 2.45 23.15
N ALA A 345 -1.59 1.15 23.28
CA ALA A 345 -2.83 0.62 23.82
C ALA A 345 -3.07 1.10 25.26
N ALA A 346 -2.06 0.97 26.12
CA ALA A 346 -2.14 1.40 27.51
C ALA A 346 -2.40 2.91 27.64
N GLU A 347 -1.71 3.73 26.86
CA GLU A 347 -1.89 5.18 26.85
C GLU A 347 -3.28 5.58 26.36
N LEU A 348 -3.77 4.91 25.30
CA LEU A 348 -5.10 5.16 24.76
C LEU A 348 -6.19 4.73 25.75
N GLN A 349 -6.07 3.55 26.38
CA GLN A 349 -7.01 3.08 27.40
C GLN A 349 -7.06 3.99 28.63
N ALA A 350 -5.92 4.57 29.03
CA ALA A 350 -5.85 5.48 30.16
C ALA A 350 -6.49 6.87 29.89
N LYS A 351 -6.50 7.32 28.65
CA LYS A 351 -6.89 8.69 28.27
C LYS A 351 -8.18 8.78 27.46
N GLN A 352 -8.65 7.66 26.88
CA GLN A 352 -9.89 7.59 26.12
C GLN A 352 -11.06 8.04 26.99
N THR A 353 -11.94 8.87 26.42
CA THR A 353 -13.25 9.20 26.98
C THR A 353 -14.35 8.70 26.07
N GLY A 354 -15.57 8.59 26.59
CA GLY A 354 -16.70 8.05 25.85
C GLY A 354 -16.78 6.52 25.86
N ASN A 355 -17.62 5.95 25.00
CA ASN A 355 -17.98 4.54 25.04
C ASN A 355 -17.30 3.69 23.96
N ASN A 356 -16.46 4.29 23.11
CA ASN A 356 -15.77 3.55 22.05
C ASN A 356 -14.68 2.63 22.67
N PRO A 357 -14.69 1.31 22.38
CA PRO A 357 -13.72 0.39 22.96
C PRO A 357 -12.31 0.61 22.42
N THR A 358 -11.32 0.41 23.28
CA THR A 358 -9.90 0.30 22.92
C THR A 358 -9.41 -1.09 23.29
N LEU A 359 -9.17 -1.92 22.28
CA LEU A 359 -8.73 -3.29 22.42
C LEU A 359 -7.33 -3.47 21.82
N ILE A 360 -6.60 -4.42 22.35
CA ILE A 360 -5.38 -4.94 21.74
C ILE A 360 -5.53 -6.46 21.54
N ARG A 361 -5.36 -6.90 20.28
CA ARG A 361 -5.32 -8.30 19.92
C ARG A 361 -3.87 -8.73 19.73
N ILE A 362 -3.42 -9.65 20.57
CA ILE A 362 -2.05 -10.15 20.55
C ILE A 362 -2.07 -11.56 19.99
N GLU A 363 -1.43 -11.77 18.83
CA GLU A 363 -1.23 -13.11 18.29
C GLU A 363 -0.02 -13.75 18.96
N THR A 364 -0.24 -14.86 19.65
CA THR A 364 0.82 -15.58 20.36
C THR A 364 1.67 -16.44 19.43
N ASN A 365 2.97 -16.55 19.71
CA ASN A 365 3.94 -17.26 18.86
C ASN A 365 3.91 -16.76 17.42
N ALA A 366 3.82 -15.45 17.24
CA ALA A 366 3.74 -14.81 15.93
C ALA A 366 4.68 -13.61 15.83
N GLY A 367 5.33 -13.48 14.66
CA GLY A 367 6.17 -12.34 14.29
C GLY A 367 5.39 -11.24 13.59
N HIS A 368 6.05 -10.54 12.63
CA HIS A 368 5.49 -9.40 11.89
C HIS A 368 4.42 -9.76 10.85
N GLY A 369 3.92 -11.00 10.84
CA GLY A 369 2.86 -11.49 9.96
C GLY A 369 3.31 -12.48 8.90
N ALA A 370 4.57 -12.50 8.50
CA ALA A 370 5.09 -13.50 7.57
C ALA A 370 5.07 -14.90 8.21
N GLY A 371 4.57 -15.90 7.46
CA GLY A 371 4.52 -17.28 7.96
C GLY A 371 3.37 -17.57 8.93
N THR A 372 2.44 -16.65 9.14
CA THR A 372 1.25 -16.91 9.96
C THR A 372 0.39 -18.01 9.33
N PRO A 373 0.01 -19.07 10.08
CA PRO A 373 -0.88 -20.11 9.59
C PRO A 373 -2.21 -19.58 9.11
N THR A 374 -2.79 -20.19 8.08
CA THR A 374 -4.08 -19.76 7.49
C THR A 374 -5.21 -19.71 8.52
N SER A 375 -5.29 -20.70 9.44
CA SER A 375 -6.29 -20.71 10.52
C SER A 375 -6.21 -19.46 11.41
N LYS A 376 -5.01 -19.11 11.85
CA LYS A 376 -4.79 -17.88 12.64
C LYS A 376 -5.14 -16.62 11.87
N THR A 377 -4.84 -16.59 10.56
CA THR A 377 -5.23 -15.49 9.69
C THR A 377 -6.75 -15.36 9.60
N ILE A 378 -7.47 -16.46 9.45
CA ILE A 378 -8.94 -16.47 9.42
C ILE A 378 -9.52 -15.94 10.74
N GLU A 379 -9.06 -16.44 11.88
CA GLU A 379 -9.48 -15.97 13.20
C GLU A 379 -9.21 -14.48 13.40
N GLN A 380 -8.01 -14.02 13.04
CA GLN A 380 -7.65 -12.62 13.15
C GLN A 380 -8.59 -11.70 12.32
N TYR A 381 -8.91 -12.10 11.09
CA TYR A 381 -9.79 -11.28 10.26
C TYR A 381 -11.25 -11.40 10.62
N ALA A 382 -11.70 -12.53 11.18
CA ALA A 382 -13.03 -12.64 11.77
C ALA A 382 -13.18 -11.65 12.93
N ASP A 383 -12.17 -11.57 13.83
CA ASP A 383 -12.17 -10.59 14.93
C ASP A 383 -12.15 -9.14 14.40
N ILE A 384 -11.30 -8.83 13.41
CA ILE A 384 -11.18 -7.48 12.83
C ILE A 384 -12.50 -7.06 12.17
N PHE A 385 -13.09 -7.90 11.34
CA PHE A 385 -14.33 -7.56 10.62
C PHE A 385 -15.53 -7.52 11.57
N GLY A 386 -15.63 -8.48 12.51
CA GLY A 386 -16.67 -8.46 13.55
C GLY A 386 -16.59 -7.19 14.40
N PHE A 387 -15.41 -6.82 14.89
CA PHE A 387 -15.20 -5.57 15.61
C PHE A 387 -15.58 -4.34 14.78
N THR A 388 -15.18 -4.32 13.50
CA THR A 388 -15.43 -3.20 12.62
C THR A 388 -16.92 -3.01 12.38
N LEU A 389 -17.63 -4.06 11.97
CA LEU A 389 -19.06 -4.02 11.67
C LEU A 389 -19.91 -3.71 12.92
N TYR A 390 -19.58 -4.33 14.05
CA TYR A 390 -20.25 -4.05 15.32
C TYR A 390 -20.16 -2.57 15.71
N ASN A 391 -18.96 -1.98 15.67
CA ASN A 391 -18.77 -0.57 16.03
C ASN A 391 -19.32 0.42 14.97
N MET A 392 -19.57 -0.05 13.76
CA MET A 392 -20.30 0.70 12.73
C MET A 392 -21.83 0.59 12.88
N GLY A 393 -22.32 -0.23 13.81
CA GLY A 393 -23.74 -0.51 13.98
C GLY A 393 -24.35 -1.27 12.80
N VAL A 394 -23.60 -2.21 12.23
CA VAL A 394 -24.06 -3.14 11.18
C VAL A 394 -24.39 -4.45 11.84
N GLU A 395 -25.68 -4.77 11.93
CA GLU A 395 -26.16 -5.99 12.62
C GLU A 395 -26.16 -7.22 11.71
N SER A 396 -26.36 -7.02 10.41
CA SER A 396 -26.25 -8.04 9.36
C SER A 396 -25.95 -7.36 8.03
N LEU A 397 -25.20 -8.02 7.18
CA LEU A 397 -24.91 -7.60 5.82
C LEU A 397 -25.65 -8.45 4.81
#